data_c86d1cefa8e8653cc3364b3df93ef4ab
#
_entry.id   c86d1cefa8e8653cc3364b3df93ef4ab
#
_cell.length_a   1.000
_cell.length_b   1.000
_cell.length_c   1.000
_cell.angle_alpha   90.00
_cell.angle_beta   90.00
_cell.angle_gamma   90.00
#
_symmetry.space_group_name_H-M   'P 1'
#
loop_
_entity.id
_entity.type
_entity.pdbx_description
1 polymer ?
#
loop_
_entity_poly.entity_id
_entity_poly.type
_entity_poly.pdbx_seq_one_letter_code
_entity_poly.pdbx_strand_id
1 'polypeptide(L)'
;MTDDTELLKKRFLELANKSYNSGIFVFTDFLGLAEQSAFSEIKKELRGIPYTAFGGAVGAERVIIRFGSEEDLGYEVPFPISVIKAEPVSQKFADKLTHRDFLGAILNLGIERSTLGDIAIIDNVGYIFASEDIAEYIVSSLTKVKHTDMRLKIVDELPEGELYRTELRRVQANGERIDAIVAKVFGMSREDSSTLFKKRLVFVDGKCTENTSYIPKIGEVISVRGHGRMIYRGCDSYTKKGKMNITLEVYI
;
A
#
# COMPACT_ATOMS: atom_id res chain seq x y z
N MET A 1 -0.34 22.44 2.90
CA MET A 1 -0.90 21.08 3.10
C MET A 1 -2.40 20.99 2.88
N THR A 2 -3.19 22.01 3.18
CA THR A 2 -4.64 22.02 2.92
C THR A 2 -4.97 22.22 1.44
N ASP A 3 -4.18 23.01 0.71
CA ASP A 3 -4.44 23.36 -0.69
C ASP A 3 -4.19 22.18 -1.65
N ASP A 4 -3.09 21.44 -1.46
CA ASP A 4 -2.77 20.24 -2.27
C ASP A 4 -3.79 19.11 -2.10
N THR A 5 -4.31 18.93 -0.88
CA THR A 5 -5.31 17.89 -0.61
C THR A 5 -6.66 18.22 -1.28
N GLU A 6 -7.08 19.50 -1.24
CA GLU A 6 -8.31 19.93 -1.89
C GLU A 6 -8.18 19.88 -3.43
N LEU A 7 -7.01 20.21 -3.97
CA LEU A 7 -6.74 20.05 -5.40
C LEU A 7 -6.82 18.58 -5.83
N LEU A 8 -6.26 17.68 -5.03
CA LEU A 8 -6.32 16.24 -5.27
C LEU A 8 -7.77 15.71 -5.24
N LYS A 9 -8.58 16.13 -4.27
CA LYS A 9 -10.00 15.78 -4.20
C LYS A 9 -10.78 16.24 -5.44
N LYS A 10 -10.55 17.49 -5.88
CA LYS A 10 -11.14 18.01 -7.14
C LYS A 10 -10.72 17.15 -8.33
N ARG A 11 -9.44 16.78 -8.40
CA ARG A 11 -8.93 15.91 -9.46
C ARG A 11 -9.65 14.56 -9.51
N PHE A 12 -9.89 13.92 -8.36
CA PHE A 12 -10.65 12.66 -8.32
C PHE A 12 -12.08 12.83 -8.84
N LEU A 13 -12.77 13.90 -8.48
CA LEU A 13 -14.12 14.18 -8.97
C LEU A 13 -14.12 14.47 -10.49
N GLU A 14 -13.12 15.17 -11.01
CA GLU A 14 -12.95 15.38 -12.45
C GLU A 14 -12.76 14.08 -13.22
N LEU A 15 -11.90 13.16 -12.71
CA LEU A 15 -11.68 11.85 -13.33
C LEU A 15 -12.94 10.99 -13.30
N ALA A 16 -13.66 10.96 -12.18
CA ALA A 16 -14.93 10.26 -12.04
C ALA A 16 -15.99 10.79 -13.02
N ASN A 17 -16.16 12.12 -13.09
CA ASN A 17 -17.09 12.76 -14.02
C ASN A 17 -16.68 12.54 -15.48
N LYS A 18 -15.38 12.52 -15.80
CA LYS A 18 -14.89 12.19 -17.14
C LYS A 18 -15.29 10.77 -17.54
N SER A 19 -15.11 9.80 -16.63
CA SER A 19 -15.53 8.42 -16.86
C SER A 19 -17.04 8.35 -17.16
N TYR A 20 -17.86 8.93 -16.31
CA TYR A 20 -19.31 8.93 -16.44
C TYR A 20 -19.80 9.62 -17.73
N ASN A 21 -19.32 10.85 -17.99
CA ASN A 21 -19.79 11.64 -19.13
C ASN A 21 -19.31 11.12 -20.48
N SER A 22 -18.13 10.50 -20.54
CA SER A 22 -17.54 10.00 -21.78
C SER A 22 -17.81 8.52 -22.02
N GLY A 23 -18.38 7.78 -21.06
CA GLY A 23 -18.61 6.34 -21.16
C GLY A 23 -17.32 5.53 -21.34
N ILE A 24 -16.26 5.88 -20.61
CA ILE A 24 -14.95 5.23 -20.69
C ILE A 24 -14.39 4.93 -19.30
N PHE A 25 -13.54 3.93 -19.19
CA PHE A 25 -12.72 3.76 -17.99
C PHE A 25 -11.69 4.89 -17.87
N VAL A 26 -11.53 5.41 -16.66
CA VAL A 26 -10.54 6.44 -16.34
C VAL A 26 -9.77 6.00 -15.10
N PHE A 27 -8.45 6.18 -15.11
CA PHE A 27 -7.55 5.73 -14.06
C PHE A 27 -6.87 6.90 -13.36
N THR A 28 -6.56 6.72 -12.08
CA THR A 28 -5.60 7.58 -11.37
C THR A 28 -4.18 7.05 -11.58
N ASP A 29 -3.19 7.81 -11.13
CA ASP A 29 -1.87 7.28 -10.83
C ASP A 29 -1.92 6.38 -9.60
N PHE A 30 -0.77 5.76 -9.22
CA PHE A 30 -0.66 5.01 -7.97
C PHE A 30 -0.80 5.92 -6.75
N LEU A 31 -1.82 5.67 -5.96
CA LEU A 31 -2.13 6.40 -4.74
C LEU A 31 -1.48 5.72 -3.52
N GLY A 32 -0.74 6.47 -2.73
CA GLY A 32 -0.33 6.05 -1.40
C GLY A 32 -1.43 6.29 -0.35
N LEU A 33 -1.16 5.95 0.91
CA LEU A 33 -2.16 6.01 1.99
C LEU A 33 -2.76 7.41 2.20
N ALA A 34 -1.97 8.48 2.01
CA ALA A 34 -2.47 9.85 2.18
C ALA A 34 -3.48 10.22 1.09
N GLU A 35 -3.18 9.87 -0.16
CA GLU A 35 -4.05 10.10 -1.31
C GLU A 35 -5.33 9.23 -1.22
N GLN A 36 -5.20 7.97 -0.80
CA GLN A 36 -6.35 7.10 -0.54
C GLN A 36 -7.24 7.65 0.58
N SER A 37 -6.65 8.23 1.62
CA SER A 37 -7.40 8.90 2.67
C SER A 37 -8.20 10.09 2.12
N ALA A 38 -7.58 10.94 1.30
CA ALA A 38 -8.26 12.05 0.63
C ALA A 38 -9.40 11.55 -0.28
N PHE A 39 -9.16 10.47 -1.05
CA PHE A 39 -10.20 9.83 -1.85
C PHE A 39 -11.38 9.33 -1.00
N SER A 40 -11.09 8.74 0.17
CA SER A 40 -12.13 8.22 1.06
C SER A 40 -13.10 9.30 1.56
N GLU A 41 -12.65 10.55 1.64
CA GLU A 41 -13.45 11.69 2.10
C GLU A 41 -14.50 12.11 1.06
N ILE A 42 -14.19 11.94 -0.25
CA ILE A 42 -15.08 12.37 -1.35
C ILE A 42 -16.00 11.25 -1.88
N LYS A 43 -15.94 10.04 -1.32
CA LYS A 43 -16.73 8.90 -1.82
C LYS A 43 -18.24 9.20 -1.92
N LYS A 44 -18.77 9.99 -1.01
CA LYS A 44 -20.18 10.40 -1.03
C LYS A 44 -20.50 11.37 -2.18
N GLU A 45 -19.51 12.10 -2.67
CA GLU A 45 -19.65 13.06 -3.75
C GLU A 45 -19.60 12.41 -5.14
N LEU A 46 -19.13 11.15 -5.23
CA LEU A 46 -19.08 10.39 -6.49
C LEU A 46 -20.49 10.05 -7.06
N ARG A 47 -21.58 10.29 -6.28
CA ARG A 47 -22.97 10.15 -6.75
C ARG A 47 -23.29 8.81 -7.40
N GLY A 48 -22.68 7.73 -6.92
CA GLY A 48 -22.91 6.38 -7.45
C GLY A 48 -22.04 6.01 -8.66
N ILE A 49 -21.09 6.84 -9.09
CA ILE A 49 -20.12 6.47 -10.10
C ILE A 49 -19.29 5.29 -9.56
N PRO A 50 -19.31 4.11 -10.23
CA PRO A 50 -18.58 2.95 -9.76
C PRO A 50 -17.07 3.17 -9.86
N TYR A 51 -16.34 2.56 -8.94
CA TYR A 51 -14.89 2.57 -8.94
C TYR A 51 -14.33 1.29 -8.34
N THR A 52 -13.15 0.90 -8.79
CA THR A 52 -12.38 -0.23 -8.25
C THR A 52 -10.97 0.24 -7.94
N ALA A 53 -10.40 -0.24 -6.83
CA ALA A 53 -9.01 0.04 -6.45
C ALA A 53 -8.19 -1.25 -6.55
N PHE A 54 -7.06 -1.20 -7.24
CA PHE A 54 -6.16 -2.34 -7.40
C PHE A 54 -4.71 -1.87 -7.52
N GLY A 55 -3.78 -2.62 -6.93
CA GLY A 55 -2.35 -2.29 -6.92
C GLY A 55 -1.46 -3.31 -7.62
N GLY A 56 -2.07 -4.19 -8.45
CA GLY A 56 -1.34 -5.25 -9.17
C GLY A 56 -1.31 -6.59 -8.42
N ALA A 57 -1.47 -6.60 -7.10
CA ALA A 57 -1.55 -7.83 -6.30
C ALA A 57 -2.48 -7.65 -5.10
N VAL A 58 -3.00 -8.77 -4.59
CA VAL A 58 -3.80 -8.79 -3.35
C VAL A 58 -2.92 -8.34 -2.18
N GLY A 59 -3.40 -7.39 -1.39
CA GLY A 59 -2.67 -6.84 -0.25
C GLY A 59 -1.72 -5.68 -0.58
N ALA A 60 -1.71 -5.19 -1.82
CA ALA A 60 -0.94 -4.01 -2.18
C ALA A 60 -1.37 -2.78 -1.35
N GLU A 61 -0.38 -1.99 -0.91
CA GLU A 61 -0.63 -0.75 -0.18
C GLU A 61 -0.91 0.43 -1.12
N ARG A 62 -0.19 0.48 -2.23
CA ARG A 62 -0.40 1.49 -3.25
C ARG A 62 -1.33 0.97 -4.33
N VAL A 63 -2.33 1.75 -4.68
CA VAL A 63 -3.36 1.34 -5.63
C VAL A 63 -3.63 2.39 -6.69
N ILE A 64 -4.04 1.96 -7.85
CA ILE A 64 -4.70 2.79 -8.88
C ILE A 64 -6.19 2.67 -8.66
N ILE A 65 -6.92 3.77 -8.75
CA ILE A 65 -8.38 3.77 -8.80
C ILE A 65 -8.82 3.85 -10.25
N ARG A 66 -9.64 2.89 -10.65
CA ARG A 66 -10.33 2.84 -11.94
C ARG A 66 -11.77 3.29 -11.73
N PHE A 67 -12.21 4.35 -12.41
CA PHE A 67 -13.59 4.78 -12.47
C PHE A 67 -14.30 4.12 -13.65
N GLY A 68 -15.56 3.75 -13.47
CA GLY A 68 -16.36 2.97 -14.40
C GLY A 68 -16.47 1.51 -13.99
N SER A 69 -17.47 0.81 -14.53
CA SER A 69 -17.67 -0.62 -14.35
C SER A 69 -17.97 -1.29 -15.70
N GLU A 70 -17.69 -2.58 -15.80
CA GLU A 70 -18.08 -3.38 -16.97
C GLU A 70 -19.59 -3.38 -17.18
N GLU A 71 -20.36 -3.39 -16.07
CA GLU A 71 -21.81 -3.37 -16.07
C GLU A 71 -22.38 -2.13 -16.77
N ASP A 72 -21.76 -0.94 -16.54
CA ASP A 72 -22.21 0.31 -17.12
C ASP A 72 -21.67 0.56 -18.54
N LEU A 73 -20.45 0.09 -18.82
CA LEU A 73 -19.73 0.42 -20.04
C LEU A 73 -19.82 -0.68 -21.12
N GLY A 74 -20.16 -1.93 -20.72
CA GLY A 74 -20.29 -3.05 -21.65
C GLY A 74 -18.95 -3.66 -22.10
N TYR A 75 -17.83 -3.24 -21.53
CA TYR A 75 -16.49 -3.80 -21.79
C TYR A 75 -15.62 -3.66 -20.55
N GLU A 76 -14.54 -4.43 -20.48
CA GLU A 76 -13.54 -4.34 -19.41
C GLU A 76 -12.20 -3.85 -19.97
N VAL A 77 -11.47 -3.08 -19.15
CA VAL A 77 -10.09 -2.66 -19.42
C VAL A 77 -9.23 -3.06 -18.22
N PRO A 78 -8.12 -3.77 -18.44
CA PRO A 78 -7.20 -4.10 -17.34
C PRO A 78 -6.62 -2.83 -16.72
N PHE A 79 -6.15 -2.96 -15.48
CA PHE A 79 -5.40 -1.88 -14.86
C PHE A 79 -4.06 -1.70 -15.58
N PRO A 80 -3.63 -0.46 -15.86
CA PRO A 80 -2.38 -0.17 -16.58
C PRO A 80 -1.17 -0.39 -15.65
N ILE A 81 -0.96 -1.62 -15.21
CA ILE A 81 0.07 -2.00 -14.26
C ILE A 81 0.93 -3.12 -14.85
N SER A 82 2.21 -2.84 -14.99
CA SER A 82 3.23 -3.85 -15.32
C SER A 82 3.94 -4.32 -14.07
N VAL A 83 4.32 -5.59 -14.04
CA VAL A 83 5.16 -6.17 -13.01
C VAL A 83 6.57 -6.39 -13.56
N ILE A 84 7.56 -5.79 -12.92
CA ILE A 84 8.96 -5.93 -13.29
C ILE A 84 9.65 -6.84 -12.28
N LYS A 85 10.15 -7.98 -12.74
CA LYS A 85 11.04 -8.84 -11.96
C LYS A 85 12.45 -8.33 -12.08
N ALA A 86 13.09 -8.02 -10.95
CA ALA A 86 14.46 -7.56 -10.84
C ALA A 86 15.27 -8.56 -10.00
N GLU A 87 16.18 -9.29 -10.62
CA GLU A 87 17.00 -10.31 -9.96
C GLU A 87 18.49 -9.97 -10.04
N PRO A 88 19.28 -10.24 -8.98
CA PRO A 88 20.72 -10.09 -9.03
C PRO A 88 21.33 -10.96 -10.13
N VAL A 89 22.27 -10.41 -10.90
CA VAL A 89 23.03 -11.18 -11.91
C VAL A 89 23.78 -12.33 -11.25
N SER A 90 24.25 -12.13 -10.02
CA SER A 90 24.88 -13.16 -9.20
C SER A 90 24.40 -13.09 -7.76
N GLN A 91 23.58 -14.05 -7.34
CA GLN A 91 23.06 -14.14 -5.97
C GLN A 91 24.18 -14.27 -4.92
N LYS A 92 25.28 -14.94 -5.25
CA LYS A 92 26.39 -15.18 -4.33
C LYS A 92 27.09 -13.90 -3.86
N PHE A 93 27.12 -12.87 -4.70
CA PHE A 93 27.82 -11.61 -4.45
C PHE A 93 26.84 -10.43 -4.26
N ALA A 94 25.55 -10.71 -4.24
CA ALA A 94 24.55 -9.68 -4.09
C ALA A 94 24.48 -9.15 -2.64
N ASP A 95 24.32 -7.84 -2.50
CA ASP A 95 23.91 -7.24 -1.23
C ASP A 95 22.56 -7.81 -0.77
N LYS A 96 22.31 -7.79 0.51
CA LYS A 96 20.95 -7.96 1.01
C LYS A 96 20.15 -6.69 0.65
N LEU A 97 19.28 -6.84 -0.34
CA LEU A 97 18.48 -5.74 -0.88
C LEU A 97 17.19 -5.57 -0.10
N THR A 98 16.79 -4.32 0.07
CA THR A 98 15.55 -3.92 0.74
C THR A 98 14.66 -3.12 -0.19
N HIS A 99 13.37 -3.00 0.13
CA HIS A 99 12.43 -2.11 -0.56
C HIS A 99 13.00 -0.69 -0.77
N ARG A 100 13.66 -0.12 0.25
CA ARG A 100 14.24 1.23 0.17
C ARG A 100 15.37 1.33 -0.85
N ASP A 101 16.13 0.26 -1.02
CA ASP A 101 17.25 0.23 -1.97
C ASP A 101 16.74 0.26 -3.40
N PHE A 102 15.72 -0.56 -3.71
CA PHE A 102 15.07 -0.55 -5.02
C PHE A 102 14.38 0.80 -5.29
N LEU A 103 13.58 1.28 -4.33
CA LEU A 103 12.88 2.55 -4.48
C LEU A 103 13.85 3.70 -4.72
N GLY A 104 14.93 3.79 -3.94
CA GLY A 104 15.96 4.82 -4.12
C GLY A 104 16.63 4.74 -5.49
N ALA A 105 16.97 3.54 -5.96
CA ALA A 105 17.59 3.34 -7.26
C ALA A 105 16.64 3.77 -8.41
N ILE A 106 15.35 3.45 -8.32
CA ILE A 106 14.36 3.83 -9.34
C ILE A 106 14.13 5.36 -9.34
N LEU A 107 13.96 5.97 -8.17
CA LEU A 107 13.75 7.42 -8.07
C LEU A 107 14.98 8.21 -8.58
N ASN A 108 16.18 7.68 -8.45
CA ASN A 108 17.41 8.28 -9.00
C ASN A 108 17.44 8.29 -10.54
N LEU A 109 16.58 7.52 -11.21
CA LEU A 109 16.37 7.60 -12.67
C LEU A 109 15.48 8.77 -13.09
N GLY A 110 15.00 9.59 -12.13
CA GLY A 110 14.09 10.69 -12.40
C GLY A 110 12.61 10.28 -12.51
N ILE A 111 12.28 9.05 -12.12
CA ILE A 111 10.92 8.50 -12.17
C ILE A 111 10.10 9.06 -11.00
N GLU A 112 8.87 9.48 -11.27
CA GLU A 112 7.97 9.99 -10.25
C GLU A 112 7.41 8.86 -9.38
N ARG A 113 7.25 9.13 -8.08
CA ARG A 113 6.68 8.14 -7.13
C ARG A 113 5.24 7.76 -7.45
N SER A 114 4.51 8.63 -8.13
CA SER A 114 3.11 8.43 -8.56
C SER A 114 2.97 7.32 -9.62
N THR A 115 4.01 7.05 -10.40
CA THR A 115 4.01 5.98 -11.42
C THR A 115 4.42 4.61 -10.86
N LEU A 116 4.78 4.55 -9.58
CA LEU A 116 5.24 3.33 -8.91
C LEU A 116 4.23 2.83 -7.88
N GLY A 117 3.89 1.57 -7.96
CA GLY A 117 3.16 0.81 -6.96
C GLY A 117 4.05 0.35 -5.80
N ASP A 118 3.74 -0.83 -5.29
CA ASP A 118 4.54 -1.50 -4.28
C ASP A 118 5.80 -2.14 -4.90
N ILE A 119 6.76 -2.43 -4.04
CA ILE A 119 7.94 -3.22 -4.37
C ILE A 119 7.99 -4.35 -3.35
N ALA A 120 7.76 -5.57 -3.77
CA ALA A 120 7.90 -6.75 -2.91
C ALA A 120 9.25 -7.42 -3.15
N ILE A 121 9.83 -8.03 -2.11
CA ILE A 121 11.11 -8.72 -2.20
C ILE A 121 10.97 -10.14 -1.68
N ILE A 122 11.28 -11.10 -2.54
CA ILE A 122 11.28 -12.51 -2.20
C ILE A 122 12.65 -13.07 -2.58
N ASP A 123 13.36 -13.64 -1.62
CA ASP A 123 14.68 -14.25 -1.81
C ASP A 123 15.67 -13.35 -2.58
N ASN A 124 15.71 -12.08 -2.20
CA ASN A 124 16.53 -11.03 -2.80
C ASN A 124 16.18 -10.66 -4.25
N VAL A 125 15.03 -11.12 -4.75
CA VAL A 125 14.44 -10.74 -6.04
C VAL A 125 13.36 -9.69 -5.80
N GLY A 126 13.46 -8.55 -6.47
CA GLY A 126 12.44 -7.49 -6.41
C GLY A 126 11.33 -7.72 -7.43
N TYR A 127 10.08 -7.55 -7.00
CA TYR A 127 8.90 -7.46 -7.86
C TYR A 127 8.37 -6.03 -7.75
N ILE A 128 8.57 -5.25 -8.81
CA ILE A 128 8.28 -3.82 -8.85
C ILE A 128 6.99 -3.64 -9.65
N PHE A 129 5.97 -3.08 -9.02
CA PHE A 129 4.74 -2.68 -9.70
C PHE A 129 4.91 -1.25 -10.22
N ALA A 130 4.67 -1.04 -11.50
CA ALA A 130 4.81 0.26 -12.15
C ALA A 130 3.70 0.47 -13.18
N SER A 131 3.42 1.73 -13.52
CA SER A 131 2.55 2.04 -14.65
C SER A 131 3.16 1.50 -15.95
N GLU A 132 2.32 1.02 -16.85
CA GLU A 132 2.77 0.38 -18.10
C GLU A 132 3.67 1.28 -18.95
N ASP A 133 3.38 2.58 -18.98
CA ASP A 133 4.11 3.58 -19.76
C ASP A 133 5.56 3.79 -19.32
N ILE A 134 5.90 3.46 -18.04
CA ILE A 134 7.26 3.64 -17.51
C ILE A 134 8.03 2.32 -17.36
N ALA A 135 7.35 1.18 -17.50
CA ALA A 135 7.93 -0.13 -17.20
C ALA A 135 9.16 -0.47 -18.05
N GLU A 136 9.08 -0.26 -19.37
CA GLU A 136 10.20 -0.50 -20.30
C GLU A 136 11.41 0.41 -20.01
N TYR A 137 11.15 1.66 -19.60
CA TYR A 137 12.22 2.56 -19.20
C TYR A 137 12.94 2.06 -17.95
N ILE A 138 12.20 1.56 -16.95
CA ILE A 138 12.80 0.96 -15.75
C ILE A 138 13.65 -0.24 -16.14
N VAL A 139 13.13 -1.15 -16.97
CA VAL A 139 13.84 -2.36 -17.39
C VAL A 139 15.13 -2.03 -18.11
N SER A 140 15.14 -1.03 -18.98
CA SER A 140 16.32 -0.65 -19.76
C SER A 140 17.33 0.18 -18.97
N SER A 141 16.91 0.92 -17.95
CA SER A 141 17.72 1.93 -17.27
C SER A 141 18.26 1.47 -15.90
N LEU A 142 17.52 0.63 -15.18
CA LEU A 142 17.92 0.16 -13.85
C LEU A 142 18.89 -1.02 -13.95
N THR A 143 20.17 -0.73 -13.97
CA THR A 143 21.22 -1.76 -14.07
C THR A 143 21.79 -2.19 -12.73
N LYS A 144 21.65 -1.36 -11.68
CA LYS A 144 22.19 -1.61 -10.33
C LYS A 144 21.24 -1.17 -9.23
N VAL A 145 21.24 -1.95 -8.13
CA VAL A 145 20.66 -1.56 -6.85
C VAL A 145 21.75 -1.71 -5.79
N LYS A 146 22.10 -0.61 -5.10
CA LYS A 146 23.35 -0.51 -4.31
C LYS A 146 24.58 -0.86 -5.15
N HIS A 147 25.31 -1.90 -4.74
CA HIS A 147 26.49 -2.41 -5.45
C HIS A 147 26.19 -3.65 -6.28
N THR A 148 24.93 -4.10 -6.30
CA THR A 148 24.49 -5.33 -6.96
C THR A 148 24.03 -5.05 -8.38
N ASP A 149 24.65 -5.70 -9.36
CA ASP A 149 24.20 -5.70 -10.75
C ASP A 149 22.89 -6.49 -10.87
N MET A 150 21.92 -5.92 -11.57
CA MET A 150 20.56 -6.44 -11.68
C MET A 150 20.22 -6.82 -13.13
N ARG A 151 19.40 -7.85 -13.28
CA ARG A 151 18.73 -8.20 -14.53
C ARG A 151 17.23 -7.99 -14.33
N LEU A 152 16.63 -7.19 -15.19
CA LEU A 152 15.22 -6.86 -15.13
C LEU A 152 14.47 -7.40 -16.35
N LYS A 153 13.20 -7.78 -16.14
CA LYS A 153 12.24 -8.09 -17.21
C LYS A 153 10.83 -7.85 -16.73
N ILE A 154 9.94 -7.47 -17.65
CA ILE A 154 8.50 -7.48 -17.40
C ILE A 154 8.02 -8.93 -17.34
N VAL A 155 7.12 -9.24 -16.42
CA VAL A 155 6.55 -10.58 -16.22
C VAL A 155 5.03 -10.47 -16.13
N ASP A 156 4.35 -11.45 -16.72
CA ASP A 156 2.88 -11.54 -16.68
C ASP A 156 2.39 -12.27 -15.42
N GLU A 157 3.25 -13.12 -14.85
CA GLU A 157 2.92 -13.95 -13.70
C GLU A 157 3.73 -13.54 -12.46
N LEU A 158 3.05 -13.48 -11.33
CA LEU A 158 3.68 -13.33 -10.03
C LEU A 158 4.22 -14.68 -9.53
N PRO A 159 5.22 -14.67 -8.63
CA PRO A 159 5.71 -15.91 -8.03
C PRO A 159 4.59 -16.64 -7.30
N GLU A 160 4.65 -17.97 -7.28
CA GLU A 160 3.73 -18.78 -6.49
C GLU A 160 3.83 -18.42 -5.00
N GLY A 161 2.67 -18.36 -4.34
CA GLY A 161 2.55 -18.02 -2.92
C GLY A 161 2.21 -16.56 -2.66
N GLU A 162 2.28 -16.17 -1.39
CA GLU A 162 1.94 -14.81 -0.96
C GLU A 162 3.10 -13.85 -1.24
N LEU A 163 2.85 -12.87 -2.10
CA LEU A 163 3.80 -11.78 -2.40
C LEU A 163 4.08 -10.93 -1.17
N TYR A 164 3.06 -10.73 -0.33
CA TYR A 164 3.15 -10.01 0.94
C TYR A 164 3.01 -11.02 2.07
N ARG A 165 4.14 -11.45 2.62
CA ARG A 165 4.16 -12.41 3.73
C ARG A 165 3.70 -11.75 5.02
N THR A 166 2.94 -12.50 5.81
CA THR A 166 2.52 -12.08 7.14
C THR A 166 2.98 -13.08 8.19
N GLU A 167 3.17 -12.61 9.41
CA GLU A 167 3.48 -13.41 10.57
C GLU A 167 2.40 -13.20 11.63
N LEU A 168 1.87 -14.29 12.17
CA LEU A 168 0.95 -14.22 13.31
C LEU A 168 1.70 -13.74 14.55
N ARG A 169 1.27 -12.61 15.10
CA ARG A 169 1.76 -12.08 16.38
C ARG A 169 0.62 -11.97 17.38
N ARG A 170 0.94 -12.36 18.60
CA ARG A 170 0.04 -12.21 19.74
C ARG A 170 0.63 -11.18 20.71
N VAL A 171 -0.14 -10.13 21.03
CA VAL A 171 0.25 -9.09 21.97
C VAL A 171 -0.71 -9.03 23.14
N GLN A 172 -0.21 -8.66 24.33
CA GLN A 172 -1.02 -8.48 25.53
C GLN A 172 -1.29 -7.00 25.77
N ALA A 173 -2.55 -6.61 25.83
CA ALA A 173 -2.99 -5.24 26.08
C ALA A 173 -4.13 -5.20 27.13
N ASN A 174 -4.35 -4.04 27.72
CA ASN A 174 -5.46 -3.82 28.67
C ASN A 174 -6.79 -3.52 27.95
N GLY A 175 -6.79 -3.48 26.62
CA GLY A 175 -7.96 -3.20 25.76
C GLY A 175 -7.56 -3.17 24.31
N GLU A 176 -8.56 -3.11 23.42
CA GLU A 176 -8.41 -3.17 21.95
C GLU A 176 -8.21 -1.79 21.31
N ARG A 177 -7.82 -0.80 22.09
CA ARG A 177 -7.53 0.54 21.53
C ARG A 177 -6.35 0.47 20.57
N ILE A 178 -6.50 1.08 19.43
CA ILE A 178 -5.50 1.07 18.35
C ILE A 178 -4.13 1.62 18.80
N ASP A 179 -4.09 2.64 19.67
CA ASP A 179 -2.85 3.20 20.19
C ASP A 179 -2.06 2.19 21.03
N ALA A 180 -2.76 1.37 21.81
CA ALA A 180 -2.15 0.31 22.62
C ALA A 180 -1.64 -0.84 21.76
N ILE A 181 -2.39 -1.21 20.72
CA ILE A 181 -2.00 -2.24 19.74
C ILE A 181 -0.73 -1.81 18.99
N VAL A 182 -0.74 -0.61 18.43
CA VAL A 182 0.42 -0.03 17.70
C VAL A 182 1.66 0.00 18.58
N ALA A 183 1.53 0.50 19.83
CA ALA A 183 2.63 0.53 20.79
C ALA A 183 3.23 -0.86 21.03
N LYS A 184 2.38 -1.88 21.21
CA LYS A 184 2.82 -3.25 21.51
C LYS A 184 3.46 -3.95 20.31
N VAL A 185 2.87 -3.80 19.12
CA VAL A 185 3.38 -4.47 17.92
C VAL A 185 4.73 -3.92 17.50
N PHE A 186 4.91 -2.61 17.55
CA PHE A 186 6.14 -1.95 17.13
C PHE A 186 7.14 -1.66 18.27
N GLY A 187 6.86 -2.15 19.51
CA GLY A 187 7.80 -2.06 20.62
C GLY A 187 8.09 -0.64 21.10
N MET A 188 7.12 0.25 21.06
CA MET A 188 7.25 1.65 21.44
C MET A 188 6.43 1.99 22.70
N SER A 189 6.68 3.17 23.28
CA SER A 189 5.86 3.69 24.36
C SER A 189 4.46 4.09 23.87
N ARG A 190 3.49 4.21 24.79
CA ARG A 190 2.14 4.73 24.42
C ARG A 190 2.18 6.20 24.02
N GLU A 191 3.11 6.96 24.53
CA GLU A 191 3.31 8.38 24.18
C GLU A 191 3.83 8.50 22.75
N ASP A 192 4.84 7.69 22.38
CA ASP A 192 5.36 7.63 21.01
C ASP A 192 4.27 7.18 20.04
N SER A 193 3.52 6.13 20.40
CA SER A 193 2.37 5.69 19.59
C SER A 193 1.36 6.83 19.41
N SER A 194 0.94 7.50 20.49
CA SER A 194 0.01 8.64 20.40
C SER A 194 0.53 9.78 19.51
N THR A 195 1.84 10.00 19.50
CA THR A 195 2.49 11.00 18.64
C THR A 195 2.34 10.66 17.15
N LEU A 196 2.34 9.37 16.77
CA LEU A 196 2.10 8.96 15.40
C LEU A 196 0.70 9.35 14.90
N PHE A 197 -0.32 9.24 15.76
CA PHE A 197 -1.69 9.67 15.43
C PHE A 197 -1.75 11.19 15.23
N LYS A 198 -1.14 11.98 16.12
CA LYS A 198 -1.06 13.45 15.97
C LYS A 198 -0.34 13.87 14.69
N LYS A 199 0.67 13.10 14.28
CA LYS A 199 1.41 13.32 13.03
C LYS A 199 0.71 12.77 11.79
N ARG A 200 -0.51 12.20 11.93
CA ARG A 200 -1.30 11.63 10.83
C ARG A 200 -0.55 10.50 10.09
N LEU A 201 0.17 9.66 10.80
CA LEU A 201 0.96 8.56 10.27
C LEU A 201 0.28 7.20 10.43
N VAL A 202 -0.92 7.13 11.04
CA VAL A 202 -1.69 5.91 11.26
C VAL A 202 -2.91 5.89 10.36
N PHE A 203 -3.10 4.77 9.65
CA PHE A 203 -4.18 4.57 8.70
C PHE A 203 -4.89 3.25 8.99
N VAL A 204 -6.21 3.22 8.82
CA VAL A 204 -7.06 2.03 8.88
C VAL A 204 -7.75 1.89 7.54
N ASP A 205 -7.51 0.79 6.82
CA ASP A 205 -7.98 0.56 5.45
C ASP A 205 -7.73 1.78 4.52
N GLY A 206 -6.51 2.31 4.57
CA GLY A 206 -6.09 3.47 3.78
C GLY A 206 -6.62 4.82 4.29
N LYS A 207 -7.51 4.86 5.29
CA LYS A 207 -8.04 6.10 5.86
C LYS A 207 -7.22 6.55 7.06
N CYS A 208 -6.73 7.80 7.03
CA CYS A 208 -6.01 8.39 8.15
C CYS A 208 -6.90 8.48 9.40
N THR A 209 -6.37 8.09 10.55
CA THR A 209 -7.05 8.22 11.83
C THR A 209 -6.18 8.96 12.85
N GLU A 210 -6.78 9.95 13.51
CA GLU A 210 -6.20 10.66 14.65
C GLU A 210 -6.80 10.16 15.99
N ASN A 211 -7.84 9.29 15.90
CA ASN A 211 -8.52 8.74 17.06
C ASN A 211 -7.71 7.59 17.69
N THR A 212 -6.95 7.91 18.72
CA THR A 212 -6.16 6.93 19.49
C THR A 212 -7.01 5.86 20.19
N SER A 213 -8.29 6.13 20.42
CA SER A 213 -9.22 5.24 21.10
C SER A 213 -10.03 4.36 20.16
N TYR A 214 -9.78 4.45 18.85
CA TYR A 214 -10.43 3.59 17.87
C TYR A 214 -10.21 2.11 18.21
N ILE A 215 -11.26 1.31 18.08
CA ILE A 215 -11.21 -0.15 18.23
C ILE A 215 -11.30 -0.74 16.82
N PRO A 216 -10.24 -1.40 16.32
CA PRO A 216 -10.24 -1.98 14.99
C PRO A 216 -11.27 -3.11 14.87
N LYS A 217 -11.82 -3.29 13.68
CA LYS A 217 -12.66 -4.43 13.33
C LYS A 217 -11.79 -5.57 12.81
N ILE A 218 -12.24 -6.81 13.01
CA ILE A 218 -11.56 -7.99 12.48
C ILE A 218 -11.43 -7.88 10.95
N GLY A 219 -10.22 -8.04 10.45
CA GLY A 219 -9.87 -7.92 9.03
C GLY A 219 -9.36 -6.54 8.63
N GLU A 220 -9.56 -5.49 9.43
CA GLU A 220 -9.03 -4.17 9.10
C GLU A 220 -7.49 -4.15 9.06
N VAL A 221 -6.96 -3.50 8.04
CA VAL A 221 -5.52 -3.30 7.84
C VAL A 221 -5.10 -1.99 8.51
N ILE A 222 -4.23 -2.10 9.50
CA ILE A 222 -3.63 -0.96 10.19
C ILE A 222 -2.24 -0.72 9.59
N SER A 223 -2.06 0.42 8.90
CA SER A 223 -0.76 0.84 8.36
C SER A 223 -0.18 1.96 9.21
N VAL A 224 1.06 1.81 9.65
CA VAL A 224 1.78 2.83 10.41
C VAL A 224 3.00 3.27 9.62
N ARG A 225 2.93 4.48 9.06
CA ARG A 225 3.97 5.01 8.17
C ARG A 225 5.34 5.02 8.85
N GLY A 226 6.32 4.38 8.21
CA GLY A 226 7.68 4.24 8.74
C GLY A 226 7.90 3.06 9.70
N HIS A 227 6.83 2.34 10.09
CA HIS A 227 6.91 1.19 11.01
C HIS A 227 6.45 -0.12 10.38
N GLY A 228 5.39 -0.12 9.56
CA GLY A 228 4.87 -1.31 8.88
C GLY A 228 3.35 -1.41 8.91
N ARG A 229 2.84 -2.60 8.54
CA ARG A 229 1.41 -2.90 8.43
C ARG A 229 1.05 -4.14 9.24
N MET A 230 -0.20 -4.22 9.65
CA MET A 230 -0.76 -5.37 10.34
C MET A 230 -2.26 -5.50 10.05
N ILE A 231 -2.77 -6.73 10.06
CA ILE A 231 -4.20 -7.04 9.98
C ILE A 231 -4.67 -7.39 11.39
N TYR A 232 -5.73 -6.75 11.86
CA TYR A 232 -6.33 -7.03 13.15
C TYR A 232 -7.18 -8.31 13.07
N ARG A 233 -6.91 -9.30 13.93
CA ARG A 233 -7.63 -10.59 13.97
C ARG A 233 -8.51 -10.76 15.19
N GLY A 234 -8.47 -9.81 16.13
CA GLY A 234 -9.34 -9.81 17.31
C GLY A 234 -8.66 -10.25 18.59
N CYS A 235 -9.46 -10.30 19.66
CA CYS A 235 -9.06 -10.80 20.97
C CYS A 235 -9.43 -12.30 21.08
N ASP A 236 -8.43 -13.17 21.28
CA ASP A 236 -8.66 -14.61 21.37
C ASP A 236 -9.00 -15.07 22.80
N SER A 237 -8.44 -14.42 23.82
CA SER A 237 -8.55 -14.86 25.20
C SER A 237 -8.09 -13.77 26.20
N TYR A 238 -8.31 -14.06 27.46
CA TYR A 238 -7.85 -13.19 28.55
C TYR A 238 -6.80 -13.90 29.40
N THR A 239 -5.81 -13.14 29.86
CA THR A 239 -4.83 -13.63 30.84
C THR A 239 -5.48 -13.76 32.21
N LYS A 240 -4.86 -14.52 33.13
CA LYS A 240 -5.30 -14.60 34.55
C LYS A 240 -5.37 -13.23 35.25
N LYS A 241 -4.65 -12.21 34.73
CA LYS A 241 -4.64 -10.84 35.24
C LYS A 241 -5.58 -9.90 34.46
N GLY A 242 -6.51 -10.45 33.67
CA GLY A 242 -7.51 -9.70 32.93
C GLY A 242 -7.02 -8.96 31.68
N LYS A 243 -5.76 -9.17 31.25
CA LYS A 243 -5.28 -8.59 29.98
C LYS A 243 -5.81 -9.38 28.79
N MET A 244 -6.11 -8.70 27.71
CA MET A 244 -6.52 -9.29 26.42
C MET A 244 -5.31 -9.82 25.66
N ASN A 245 -5.40 -11.04 25.13
CA ASN A 245 -4.49 -11.57 24.12
C ASN A 245 -5.06 -11.25 22.74
N ILE A 246 -4.44 -10.30 22.08
CA ILE A 246 -4.86 -9.79 20.77
C ILE A 246 -3.98 -10.43 19.70
N THR A 247 -4.61 -11.03 18.70
CA THR A 247 -3.93 -11.64 17.56
C THR A 247 -3.94 -10.69 16.36
N LEU A 248 -2.79 -10.59 15.71
CA LEU A 248 -2.58 -9.79 14.51
C LEU A 248 -1.75 -10.58 13.50
N GLU A 249 -1.94 -10.30 12.23
CA GLU A 249 -1.00 -10.70 11.17
C GLU A 249 -0.16 -9.48 10.80
N VAL A 250 1.13 -9.56 11.04
CA VAL A 250 2.08 -8.46 10.77
C VAL A 250 2.80 -8.73 9.46
N TYR A 251 2.77 -7.79 8.55
CA TYR A 251 3.55 -7.88 7.30
C TYR A 251 5.05 -7.83 7.60
N ILE A 252 5.84 -8.73 6.98
CA ILE A 252 7.27 -8.90 7.18
C ILE A 252 8.07 -8.73 5.89
#